data_78f4347b105c5be6d431ca63665ad9b2
#
_entry.id   78f4347b105c5be6d431ca63665ad9b2
#
_cell.length_a   1.000
_cell.length_b   1.000
_cell.length_c   1.000
_cell.angle_alpha   90.00
_cell.angle_beta   90.00
_cell.angle_gamma   90.00
#
_symmetry.space_group_name_H-M   'P 1'
#
loop_
_entity.id
_entity.type
_entity.pdbx_description
1 polymer ?
#
loop_
_entity_poly.entity_id
_entity_poly.type
_entity_poly.pdbx_seq_one_letter_code
_entity_poly.pdbx_strand_id
1 'polypeptide(L)'
;MFFRDVYDWIQNHISIITPDTPLIDLEYYYDDNSLKLINKLIKTFDTGISQVKIEEITLDELSNALPKSVFDKMMQHVKNRMEEQEEPSFRMTMRSKETFFNIEVEGHSEPKVTTIRLHHNKSFYEFGFDEESDGTRRLFDLMDMLLNKREDVLYVVDELERSLHPKLTERFLQLFMQLHDEQRMQLLFTTHESSIMDQAIFRRDEIWFIERNAENASSIYSLDRFKERYDKVLSKAYLEGRYGAIPVFSTFDFARATSQTDVLAQTPDDCRDSAESISVPREEE
;
A
#
# COMPACT_ATOMS: atom_id res chain seq x y z
N MET A 1 2.54 -33.43 -12.04
CA MET A 1 1.46 -32.79 -12.76
C MET A 1 0.64 -31.94 -11.79
N PHE A 2 -0.25 -32.50 -10.99
CA PHE A 2 -1.13 -31.71 -10.08
C PHE A 2 -0.45 -30.66 -9.18
N PHE A 3 0.61 -31.01 -8.47
CA PHE A 3 1.31 -30.04 -7.60
C PHE A 3 2.00 -28.91 -8.38
N ARG A 4 2.44 -29.15 -9.58
CA ARG A 4 3.03 -28.13 -10.44
C ARG A 4 1.96 -27.16 -10.92
N ASP A 5 0.81 -27.68 -11.32
CA ASP A 5 -0.31 -26.85 -11.79
C ASP A 5 -0.83 -25.93 -10.67
N VAL A 6 -0.90 -26.45 -9.42
CA VAL A 6 -1.25 -25.65 -8.23
C VAL A 6 -0.20 -24.58 -7.93
N TYR A 7 1.09 -24.94 -7.99
CA TYR A 7 2.18 -24.00 -7.77
C TYR A 7 2.19 -22.89 -8.82
N ASP A 8 2.06 -23.25 -10.09
CA ASP A 8 2.03 -22.32 -11.22
C ASP A 8 0.80 -21.40 -11.10
N TRP A 9 -0.35 -21.91 -10.63
CA TRP A 9 -1.52 -21.10 -10.38
C TRP A 9 -1.29 -20.10 -9.23
N ILE A 10 -0.75 -20.55 -8.11
CA ILE A 10 -0.45 -19.66 -6.97
C ILE A 10 0.50 -18.54 -7.38
N GLN A 11 1.57 -18.86 -8.12
CA GLN A 11 2.54 -17.87 -8.58
C GLN A 11 1.97 -16.83 -9.55
N ASN A 12 1.05 -17.24 -10.41
CA ASN A 12 0.60 -16.38 -11.51
C ASN A 12 -0.75 -15.70 -11.25
N HIS A 13 -1.55 -16.21 -10.29
CA HIS A 13 -2.92 -15.74 -10.07
C HIS A 13 -3.14 -15.10 -8.70
N ILE A 14 -2.18 -15.16 -7.78
CA ILE A 14 -2.29 -14.48 -6.49
C ILE A 14 -1.41 -13.23 -6.49
N SER A 15 -2.01 -12.08 -6.22
CA SER A 15 -1.33 -10.81 -6.05
C SER A 15 -1.47 -10.34 -4.60
N ILE A 16 -0.35 -10.28 -3.87
CA ILE A 16 -0.32 -9.84 -2.47
C ILE A 16 0.14 -8.39 -2.43
N ILE A 17 -0.69 -7.54 -1.85
CA ILE A 17 -0.49 -6.10 -1.75
C ILE A 17 -0.41 -5.73 -0.29
N THR A 18 0.76 -5.33 0.15
CA THR A 18 0.97 -4.81 1.51
C THR A 18 0.86 -3.28 1.52
N PRO A 19 0.70 -2.65 2.70
CA PRO A 19 0.59 -1.21 2.80
C PRO A 19 1.74 -0.42 2.18
N ASP A 20 2.94 -0.99 2.17
CA ASP A 20 4.15 -0.34 1.69
C ASP A 20 4.58 -0.81 0.29
N THR A 21 3.85 -1.73 -0.31
CA THR A 21 4.15 -2.23 -1.65
C THR A 21 3.31 -1.47 -2.67
N PRO A 22 3.91 -0.61 -3.51
CA PRO A 22 3.20 -0.01 -4.63
C PRO A 22 2.84 -1.10 -5.65
N LEU A 23 1.66 -1.01 -6.25
CA LEU A 23 1.28 -1.87 -7.37
C LEU A 23 2.18 -1.60 -8.57
N ILE A 24 2.59 -2.66 -9.27
CA ILE A 24 3.68 -2.61 -10.24
C ILE A 24 3.18 -2.62 -11.68
N ASP A 25 1.92 -2.98 -11.94
CA ASP A 25 1.41 -3.05 -13.31
C ASP A 25 0.97 -1.65 -13.78
N LEU A 26 1.91 -0.95 -14.40
CA LEU A 26 1.75 0.45 -14.82
C LEU A 26 1.55 0.57 -16.33
N GLU A 27 1.35 -0.53 -17.04
CA GLU A 27 1.13 -0.54 -18.49
C GLU A 27 -0.12 0.25 -18.89
N TYR A 28 -1.12 0.30 -18.01
CA TYR A 28 -2.38 1.03 -18.22
C TYR A 28 -2.20 2.53 -18.42
N TYR A 29 -1.15 3.13 -17.88
CA TYR A 29 -0.92 4.57 -18.01
C TYR A 29 -0.37 4.96 -19.39
N TYR A 30 0.14 4.00 -20.16
CA TYR A 30 0.77 4.25 -21.46
C TYR A 30 -0.10 3.84 -22.65
N ASP A 31 -1.24 3.20 -22.39
CA ASP A 31 -2.25 2.93 -23.41
C ASP A 31 -3.32 4.04 -23.41
N ASP A 32 -3.53 4.68 -24.55
CA ASP A 32 -4.49 5.79 -24.69
C ASP A 32 -5.91 5.45 -24.23
N ASN A 33 -6.36 4.23 -24.44
CA ASN A 33 -7.69 3.80 -24.04
C ASN A 33 -7.76 3.60 -22.52
N SER A 34 -6.74 3.04 -21.93
CA SER A 34 -6.62 2.86 -20.49
C SER A 34 -6.48 4.20 -19.78
N LEU A 35 -5.69 5.14 -20.32
CA LEU A 35 -5.58 6.50 -19.78
C LEU A 35 -6.93 7.24 -19.81
N LYS A 36 -7.73 7.06 -20.87
CA LYS A 36 -9.11 7.61 -20.91
C LYS A 36 -10.00 7.00 -19.82
N LEU A 37 -9.86 5.70 -19.55
CA LEU A 37 -10.60 5.02 -18.49
C LEU A 37 -10.15 5.49 -17.11
N ILE A 38 -8.84 5.60 -16.87
CA ILE A 38 -8.28 6.18 -15.64
C ILE A 38 -8.87 7.57 -15.41
N ASN A 39 -8.87 8.42 -16.43
CA ASN A 39 -9.42 9.78 -16.36
C ASN A 39 -10.93 9.83 -16.09
N LYS A 40 -11.67 8.78 -16.42
CA LYS A 40 -13.08 8.65 -16.04
C LYS A 40 -13.22 8.18 -14.59
N LEU A 41 -12.43 7.17 -14.19
CA LEU A 41 -12.50 6.58 -12.87
C LEU A 41 -12.06 7.57 -11.78
N ILE A 42 -10.94 8.29 -11.98
CA ILE A 42 -10.40 9.20 -10.96
C ILE A 42 -11.41 10.30 -10.57
N LYS A 43 -12.23 10.75 -11.51
CA LYS A 43 -13.29 11.74 -11.27
C LYS A 43 -14.40 11.22 -10.36
N THR A 44 -14.55 9.91 -10.24
CA THR A 44 -15.59 9.30 -9.39
C THR A 44 -15.20 9.26 -7.90
N PHE A 45 -13.93 9.58 -7.59
CA PHE A 45 -13.39 9.52 -6.24
C PHE A 45 -13.30 10.86 -5.51
N ASP A 46 -13.75 11.95 -6.13
CA ASP A 46 -13.77 13.30 -5.54
C ASP A 46 -12.41 13.74 -4.95
N THR A 47 -11.33 13.37 -5.60
CA THR A 47 -9.96 13.76 -5.21
C THR A 47 -9.59 15.18 -5.64
N GLY A 48 -10.45 15.85 -6.39
CA GLY A 48 -10.13 17.12 -7.04
C GLY A 48 -9.35 16.99 -8.35
N ILE A 49 -8.83 15.79 -8.66
CA ILE A 49 -8.12 15.54 -9.91
C ILE A 49 -9.11 15.48 -11.05
N SER A 50 -8.91 16.35 -12.04
CA SER A 50 -9.74 16.40 -13.25
C SER A 50 -9.12 15.65 -14.43
N GLN A 51 -7.79 15.51 -14.45
CA GLN A 51 -7.07 14.84 -15.52
C GLN A 51 -5.71 14.32 -15.06
N VAL A 52 -5.39 13.10 -15.52
CA VAL A 52 -4.06 12.51 -15.50
C VAL A 52 -3.49 12.65 -16.91
N LYS A 53 -2.27 13.16 -17.01
CA LYS A 53 -1.54 13.31 -18.28
C LYS A 53 -0.20 12.60 -18.20
N ILE A 54 0.31 12.21 -19.36
CA ILE A 54 1.68 11.74 -19.52
C ILE A 54 2.51 12.91 -20.02
N GLU A 55 3.60 13.18 -19.34
CA GLU A 55 4.57 14.21 -19.70
C GLU A 55 5.91 13.57 -20.04
N GLU A 56 6.51 14.01 -21.13
CA GLU A 56 7.89 13.64 -21.47
C GLU A 56 8.86 14.54 -20.70
N ILE A 57 9.81 13.90 -20.02
CA ILE A 57 10.83 14.58 -19.23
C ILE A 57 12.23 14.24 -19.75
N THR A 58 13.20 15.09 -19.45
CA THR A 58 14.59 14.88 -19.79
C THR A 58 15.27 13.87 -18.85
N LEU A 59 16.38 13.28 -19.30
CA LEU A 59 17.23 12.44 -18.44
C LEU A 59 17.82 13.22 -17.25
N ASP A 60 18.04 14.52 -17.42
CA ASP A 60 18.53 15.38 -16.33
C ASP A 60 17.45 15.56 -15.24
N GLU A 61 16.20 15.76 -15.63
CA GLU A 61 15.08 15.82 -14.69
C GLU A 61 14.90 14.50 -13.95
N LEU A 62 14.99 13.37 -14.66
CA LEU A 62 14.96 12.04 -14.06
C LEU A 62 16.13 11.83 -13.08
N SER A 63 17.34 12.25 -13.46
CA SER A 63 18.52 12.17 -12.59
C SER A 63 18.38 12.99 -11.31
N ASN A 64 17.72 14.14 -11.37
CA ASN A 64 17.46 14.98 -10.21
C ASN A 64 16.36 14.43 -9.29
N ALA A 65 15.42 13.66 -9.84
CA ALA A 65 14.32 13.07 -9.10
C ALA A 65 14.69 11.76 -8.38
N LEU A 66 15.84 11.16 -8.67
CA LEU A 66 16.26 9.87 -8.14
C LEU A 66 17.57 9.98 -7.34
N PRO A 67 17.77 9.12 -6.31
CA PRO A 67 19.09 8.94 -5.73
C PRO A 67 20.07 8.51 -6.82
N LYS A 68 21.27 9.14 -6.86
CA LYS A 68 22.28 8.91 -7.89
C LYS A 68 22.58 7.42 -8.12
N SER A 69 22.70 6.64 -7.04
CA SER A 69 22.98 5.20 -7.14
C SER A 69 21.85 4.39 -7.79
N VAL A 70 20.61 4.87 -7.70
CA VAL A 70 19.43 4.24 -8.34
C VAL A 70 19.44 4.59 -9.83
N PHE A 71 19.61 5.88 -10.14
CA PHE A 71 19.71 6.36 -11.51
C PHE A 71 20.83 5.67 -12.29
N ASP A 72 22.06 5.62 -11.73
CA ASP A 72 23.22 5.00 -12.37
C ASP A 72 22.98 3.51 -12.68
N LYS A 73 22.43 2.74 -11.71
CA LYS A 73 22.10 1.32 -11.91
C LYS A 73 21.03 1.11 -12.98
N MET A 74 20.02 1.96 -12.96
CA MET A 74 18.92 1.90 -13.92
C MET A 74 19.43 2.20 -15.34
N MET A 75 20.19 3.26 -15.52
CA MET A 75 20.77 3.63 -16.82
C MET A 75 21.78 2.58 -17.31
N GLN A 76 22.53 1.97 -16.41
CA GLN A 76 23.39 0.83 -16.76
C GLN A 76 22.59 -0.36 -17.28
N HIS A 77 21.46 -0.67 -16.63
CA HIS A 77 20.56 -1.73 -17.07
C HIS A 77 19.96 -1.44 -18.46
N VAL A 78 19.49 -0.21 -18.67
CA VAL A 78 18.99 0.25 -19.99
C VAL A 78 20.07 0.08 -21.06
N LYS A 79 21.28 0.56 -20.79
CA LYS A 79 22.40 0.48 -21.72
C LYS A 79 22.78 -0.99 -22.06
N ASN A 80 22.93 -1.83 -21.06
CA ASN A 80 23.23 -3.25 -21.26
C ASN A 80 22.19 -3.91 -22.15
N ARG A 81 20.91 -3.64 -21.90
CA ARG A 81 19.81 -4.21 -22.66
C ARG A 81 19.73 -3.71 -24.11
N MET A 82 20.16 -2.46 -24.34
CA MET A 82 20.32 -1.91 -25.71
C MET A 82 21.48 -2.55 -26.47
N GLU A 83 22.55 -2.92 -25.75
CA GLU A 83 23.74 -3.56 -26.36
C GLU A 83 23.52 -5.06 -26.64
N GLU A 84 22.62 -5.72 -25.91
CA GLU A 84 22.33 -7.16 -26.06
C GLU A 84 21.43 -7.50 -27.27
N GLN A 85 20.76 -6.53 -27.87
CA GLN A 85 19.79 -6.73 -28.95
C GLN A 85 20.18 -5.94 -30.19
N GLU A 86 20.04 -6.55 -31.37
CA GLU A 86 20.29 -5.86 -32.66
C GLU A 86 19.28 -4.72 -32.91
N GLU A 87 18.01 -4.92 -32.53
CA GLU A 87 16.94 -3.91 -32.58
C GLU A 87 16.27 -3.86 -31.19
N PRO A 88 16.83 -3.12 -30.24
CA PRO A 88 16.27 -3.06 -28.91
C PRO A 88 14.91 -2.35 -28.90
N SER A 89 13.90 -3.04 -28.40
CA SER A 89 12.58 -2.48 -28.17
C SER A 89 12.07 -2.98 -26.83
N PHE A 90 12.06 -2.10 -25.84
CA PHE A 90 11.56 -2.45 -24.51
C PHE A 90 11.08 -1.24 -23.74
N ARG A 91 10.24 -1.51 -22.76
CA ARG A 91 9.75 -0.53 -21.81
C ARG A 91 10.17 -0.94 -20.41
N MET A 92 10.58 0.02 -19.61
CA MET A 92 10.90 -0.17 -18.19
C MET A 92 10.16 0.88 -17.38
N THR A 93 9.32 0.42 -16.47
CA THR A 93 8.58 1.30 -15.58
C THR A 93 9.12 1.20 -14.17
N MET A 94 9.26 2.33 -13.52
CA MET A 94 9.66 2.43 -12.12
C MET A 94 8.59 3.17 -11.34
N ARG A 95 8.17 2.55 -10.25
CA ARG A 95 7.25 3.11 -9.29
C ARG A 95 7.86 3.02 -7.91
N SER A 96 7.96 4.13 -7.24
CA SER A 96 8.25 4.20 -5.81
C SER A 96 7.09 4.90 -5.10
N LYS A 97 7.21 5.11 -3.79
CA LYS A 97 6.19 5.84 -3.04
C LYS A 97 5.92 7.25 -3.59
N GLU A 98 6.95 7.90 -4.10
CA GLU A 98 6.91 9.31 -4.53
C GLU A 98 7.16 9.50 -6.03
N THR A 99 7.66 8.48 -6.73
CA THR A 99 8.09 8.63 -8.11
C THR A 99 7.41 7.64 -9.03
N PHE A 100 7.13 8.09 -10.24
CA PHE A 100 6.54 7.30 -11.31
C PHE A 100 7.22 7.68 -12.62
N PHE A 101 7.99 6.76 -13.20
CA PHE A 101 8.67 6.98 -14.46
C PHE A 101 8.54 5.77 -15.37
N ASN A 102 8.48 6.06 -16.66
CA ASN A 102 8.60 5.05 -17.70
C ASN A 102 9.72 5.43 -18.65
N ILE A 103 10.56 4.46 -18.97
CA ILE A 103 11.63 4.59 -19.95
C ILE A 103 11.29 3.66 -21.10
N GLU A 104 11.15 4.22 -22.29
CA GLU A 104 10.87 3.50 -23.52
C GLU A 104 12.07 3.62 -24.47
N VAL A 105 12.47 2.48 -24.99
CA VAL A 105 13.57 2.37 -25.93
C VAL A 105 13.03 1.75 -27.22
N GLU A 106 13.22 2.45 -28.34
CA GLU A 106 12.89 1.98 -29.67
C GLU A 106 14.11 2.10 -30.59
N GLY A 107 14.65 0.96 -30.97
CA GLY A 107 15.91 0.91 -31.74
C GLY A 107 17.08 1.45 -30.95
N HIS A 108 18.01 2.09 -31.64
CA HIS A 108 19.20 2.70 -31.05
C HIS A 108 19.01 4.22 -30.77
N SER A 109 17.79 4.70 -30.74
CA SER A 109 17.49 6.09 -30.37
C SER A 109 17.73 6.34 -28.87
N GLU A 110 17.81 7.61 -28.49
CA GLU A 110 17.87 7.98 -27.07
C GLU A 110 16.61 7.49 -26.36
N PRO A 111 16.74 6.96 -25.13
CA PRO A 111 15.62 6.53 -24.32
C PRO A 111 14.64 7.68 -24.08
N LYS A 112 13.37 7.42 -24.37
CA LYS A 112 12.28 8.35 -24.06
C LYS A 112 11.82 8.15 -22.63
N VAL A 113 11.84 9.21 -21.83
CA VAL A 113 11.41 9.16 -20.44
C VAL A 113 10.10 9.91 -20.28
N THR A 114 9.15 9.28 -19.61
CA THR A 114 7.85 9.89 -19.32
C THR A 114 7.49 9.74 -17.84
N THR A 115 6.71 10.71 -17.34
CA THR A 115 6.11 10.69 -16.01
C THR A 115 4.63 11.03 -16.09
N ILE A 116 3.90 10.91 -14.98
CA ILE A 116 2.52 11.37 -14.91
C ILE A 116 2.44 12.75 -14.27
N ARG A 117 1.53 13.58 -14.79
CA ARG A 117 1.12 14.85 -14.20
C ARG A 117 -0.36 14.85 -13.91
N LEU A 118 -0.72 15.48 -12.83
CA LEU A 118 -2.05 15.50 -12.28
C LEU A 118 -2.60 16.93 -12.32
N HIS A 119 -3.67 17.12 -13.05
CA HIS A 119 -4.35 18.41 -13.15
C HIS A 119 -5.55 18.43 -12.22
N HIS A 120 -5.56 19.36 -11.28
CA HIS A 120 -6.68 19.58 -10.37
C HIS A 120 -7.69 20.60 -10.94
N ASN A 121 -8.96 20.45 -10.56
CA ASN A 121 -10.02 21.37 -10.94
C ASN A 121 -9.64 22.82 -10.58
N LYS A 122 -9.75 23.73 -11.60
CA LYS A 122 -9.47 25.16 -11.45
C LYS A 122 -8.00 25.51 -11.11
N SER A 123 -7.09 24.56 -11.08
CA SER A 123 -5.66 24.84 -10.93
C SER A 123 -5.06 25.30 -12.26
N PHE A 124 -4.15 26.26 -12.22
CA PHE A 124 -3.32 26.62 -13.37
C PHE A 124 -2.03 25.77 -13.43
N TYR A 125 -1.76 25.00 -12.39
CA TYR A 125 -0.55 24.17 -12.26
C TYR A 125 -0.92 22.69 -12.40
N GLU A 126 0.02 21.94 -12.96
CA GLU A 126 0.00 20.48 -12.98
C GLU A 126 0.94 20.00 -11.87
N PHE A 127 0.43 19.05 -11.07
CA PHE A 127 1.14 18.51 -9.92
C PHE A 127 1.89 17.24 -10.29
N GLY A 128 3.07 17.08 -9.73
CA GLY A 128 3.78 15.81 -9.75
C GLY A 128 3.12 14.77 -8.85
N PHE A 129 3.48 13.53 -9.05
CA PHE A 129 2.96 12.44 -8.21
C PHE A 129 3.43 12.56 -6.76
N ASP A 130 4.63 13.10 -6.54
CA ASP A 130 5.24 13.39 -5.24
C ASP A 130 4.52 14.50 -4.47
N GLU A 131 3.84 15.39 -5.18
CA GLU A 131 3.10 16.52 -4.60
C GLU A 131 1.69 16.09 -4.12
N GLU A 132 1.25 14.87 -4.44
CA GLU A 132 -0.05 14.36 -4.04
C GLU A 132 -0.09 13.82 -2.62
N SER A 133 -1.29 13.79 -2.04
CA SER A 133 -1.52 13.19 -0.72
C SER A 133 -1.27 11.68 -0.73
N ASP A 134 -0.94 11.10 0.44
CA ASP A 134 -0.82 9.65 0.58
C ASP A 134 -2.09 8.92 0.15
N GLY A 135 -3.26 9.49 0.43
CA GLY A 135 -4.54 8.92 0.02
C GLY A 135 -4.73 8.91 -1.49
N THR A 136 -4.36 9.99 -2.16
CA THR A 136 -4.38 10.06 -3.63
C THR A 136 -3.42 9.03 -4.22
N ARG A 137 -2.19 8.95 -3.72
CA ARG A 137 -1.19 7.97 -4.17
C ARG A 137 -1.68 6.52 -3.96
N ARG A 138 -2.28 6.24 -2.80
CA ARG A 138 -2.87 4.92 -2.52
C ARG A 138 -3.99 4.58 -3.48
N LEU A 139 -4.83 5.55 -3.84
CA LEU A 139 -5.89 5.34 -4.81
C LEU A 139 -5.34 4.93 -6.18
N PHE A 140 -4.23 5.54 -6.64
CA PHE A 140 -3.56 5.13 -7.87
C PHE A 140 -3.04 3.69 -7.79
N ASP A 141 -2.52 3.26 -6.64
CA ASP A 141 -2.10 1.88 -6.42
C ASP A 141 -3.29 0.90 -6.50
N LEU A 142 -4.47 1.31 -6.05
CA LEU A 142 -5.69 0.50 -6.14
C LEU A 142 -6.34 0.51 -7.53
N MET A 143 -6.06 1.52 -8.37
CA MET A 143 -6.62 1.64 -9.73
C MET A 143 -6.23 0.46 -10.62
N ASP A 144 -5.06 -0.13 -10.41
CA ASP A 144 -4.65 -1.33 -11.13
C ASP A 144 -5.66 -2.47 -10.99
N MET A 145 -6.16 -2.70 -9.78
CA MET A 145 -7.17 -3.73 -9.55
C MET A 145 -8.50 -3.45 -10.28
N LEU A 146 -8.84 -2.18 -10.52
CA LEU A 146 -10.04 -1.79 -11.28
C LEU A 146 -9.85 -1.90 -12.79
N LEU A 147 -8.62 -1.82 -13.27
CA LEU A 147 -8.28 -1.79 -14.69
C LEU A 147 -7.83 -3.15 -15.22
N ASN A 148 -7.44 -4.04 -14.32
CA ASN A 148 -6.92 -5.36 -14.68
C ASN A 148 -8.00 -6.19 -15.40
N LYS A 149 -7.62 -6.75 -16.54
CA LYS A 149 -8.48 -7.61 -17.37
C LYS A 149 -8.12 -9.09 -17.27
N ARG A 150 -7.20 -9.45 -16.36
CA ARG A 150 -6.86 -10.86 -16.13
C ARG A 150 -8.05 -11.60 -15.56
N GLU A 151 -8.24 -12.81 -15.98
CA GLU A 151 -9.20 -13.74 -15.37
C GLU A 151 -8.53 -14.58 -14.28
N ASP A 152 -9.32 -15.11 -13.35
CA ASP A 152 -8.86 -16.00 -12.27
C ASP A 152 -7.79 -15.37 -11.35
N VAL A 153 -7.90 -14.10 -10.98
CA VAL A 153 -6.96 -13.42 -10.08
C VAL A 153 -7.55 -13.30 -8.67
N LEU A 154 -6.73 -13.62 -7.67
CA LEU A 154 -6.98 -13.34 -6.27
C LEU A 154 -6.08 -12.20 -5.80
N TYR A 155 -6.66 -11.07 -5.46
CA TYR A 155 -5.98 -10.00 -4.75
C TYR A 155 -6.07 -10.22 -3.25
N VAL A 156 -4.93 -10.20 -2.57
CA VAL A 156 -4.83 -10.22 -1.10
C VAL A 156 -4.25 -8.88 -0.68
N VAL A 157 -5.07 -8.03 -0.07
CA VAL A 157 -4.71 -6.65 0.27
C VAL A 157 -4.69 -6.47 1.77
N ASP A 158 -3.56 -6.09 2.31
CA ASP A 158 -3.43 -5.76 3.72
C ASP A 158 -3.71 -4.26 3.93
N GLU A 159 -4.54 -3.93 4.95
CA GLU A 159 -4.99 -2.57 5.25
C GLU A 159 -5.49 -1.83 3.99
N LEU A 160 -6.58 -2.33 3.40
CA LEU A 160 -7.14 -1.75 2.16
C LEU A 160 -7.38 -0.24 2.28
N GLU A 161 -7.92 0.21 3.42
CA GLU A 161 -8.27 1.60 3.70
C GLU A 161 -7.08 2.50 4.04
N ARG A 162 -5.87 1.97 4.14
CA ARG A 162 -4.72 2.78 4.58
C ARG A 162 -4.60 4.07 3.80
N SER A 163 -4.55 5.19 4.54
CA SER A 163 -4.50 6.56 4.02
C SER A 163 -5.74 7.03 3.23
N LEU A 164 -6.76 6.19 3.10
CA LEU A 164 -7.99 6.54 2.42
C LEU A 164 -9.07 7.04 3.39
N HIS A 165 -9.88 7.99 2.93
CA HIS A 165 -11.12 8.30 3.63
C HIS A 165 -12.10 7.12 3.48
N PRO A 166 -12.88 6.73 4.53
CA PRO A 166 -13.79 5.58 4.47
C PRO A 166 -14.72 5.57 3.25
N LYS A 167 -15.19 6.74 2.82
CA LYS A 167 -16.02 6.86 1.62
C LYS A 167 -15.29 6.54 0.30
N LEU A 168 -13.98 6.75 0.25
CA LEU A 168 -13.17 6.34 -0.91
C LEU A 168 -12.99 4.83 -0.94
N THR A 169 -12.78 4.20 0.22
CA THR A 169 -12.71 2.74 0.34
C THR A 169 -14.03 2.09 -0.06
N GLU A 170 -15.16 2.60 0.45
CA GLU A 170 -16.50 2.16 0.06
C GLU A 170 -16.71 2.28 -1.47
N ARG A 171 -16.33 3.44 -2.03
CA ARG A 171 -16.47 3.68 -3.47
C ARG A 171 -15.60 2.75 -4.31
N PHE A 172 -14.38 2.49 -3.87
CA PHE A 172 -13.48 1.54 -4.52
C PHE A 172 -14.10 0.13 -4.55
N LEU A 173 -14.59 -0.35 -3.41
CA LEU A 173 -15.23 -1.67 -3.31
C LEU A 173 -16.45 -1.80 -4.24
N GLN A 174 -17.30 -0.77 -4.28
CA GLN A 174 -18.46 -0.74 -5.19
C GLN A 174 -18.02 -0.83 -6.65
N LEU A 175 -16.98 -0.06 -7.04
CA LEU A 175 -16.45 -0.08 -8.40
C LEU A 175 -15.81 -1.42 -8.74
N PHE A 176 -15.03 -2.00 -7.80
CA PHE A 176 -14.42 -3.31 -7.99
C PHE A 176 -15.49 -4.36 -8.32
N MET A 177 -16.55 -4.44 -7.51
CA MET A 177 -17.65 -5.37 -7.75
C MET A 177 -18.36 -5.11 -9.08
N GLN A 178 -18.65 -3.84 -9.43
CA GLN A 178 -19.34 -3.50 -10.66
C GLN A 178 -18.52 -3.80 -11.92
N LEU A 179 -17.21 -3.59 -11.89
CA LEU A 179 -16.34 -3.78 -13.04
C LEU A 179 -15.99 -5.26 -13.27
N HIS A 180 -16.06 -6.09 -12.23
CA HIS A 180 -15.63 -7.48 -12.29
C HIS A 180 -16.75 -8.50 -12.03
N ASP A 181 -18.01 -8.10 -12.14
CA ASP A 181 -19.19 -8.95 -11.89
C ASP A 181 -19.20 -10.23 -12.75
N GLU A 182 -18.70 -10.13 -13.98
CA GLU A 182 -18.62 -11.26 -14.92
C GLU A 182 -17.24 -11.96 -14.93
N GLN A 183 -16.27 -11.45 -14.16
CA GLN A 183 -14.90 -11.95 -14.15
C GLN A 183 -14.67 -12.84 -12.92
N ARG A 184 -13.79 -13.85 -13.06
CA ARG A 184 -13.36 -14.66 -11.93
C ARG A 184 -12.27 -13.95 -11.13
N MET A 185 -12.61 -12.76 -10.59
CA MET A 185 -11.73 -12.02 -9.72
C MET A 185 -12.21 -12.12 -8.27
N GLN A 186 -11.26 -12.27 -7.36
CA GLN A 186 -11.52 -12.31 -5.94
C GLN A 186 -10.68 -11.25 -5.22
N LEU A 187 -11.27 -10.61 -4.22
CA LEU A 187 -10.60 -9.65 -3.36
C LEU A 187 -10.72 -10.13 -1.90
N LEU A 188 -9.59 -10.49 -1.31
CA LEU A 188 -9.45 -10.74 0.11
C LEU A 188 -8.68 -9.57 0.71
N PHE A 189 -9.22 -8.91 1.74
CA PHE A 189 -8.51 -7.79 2.36
C PHE A 189 -8.68 -7.77 3.86
N THR A 190 -7.70 -7.18 4.54
CA THR A 190 -7.81 -6.81 5.95
C THR A 190 -8.18 -5.34 6.07
N THR A 191 -8.86 -4.98 7.16
CA THR A 191 -9.25 -3.60 7.44
C THR A 191 -9.49 -3.37 8.92
N HIS A 192 -9.20 -2.16 9.38
CA HIS A 192 -9.61 -1.64 10.69
C HIS A 192 -10.85 -0.72 10.59
N GLU A 193 -11.35 -0.48 9.39
CA GLU A 193 -12.44 0.44 9.13
C GLU A 193 -13.81 -0.26 9.27
N SER A 194 -14.42 -0.11 10.43
CA SER A 194 -15.70 -0.74 10.72
C SER A 194 -16.88 -0.19 9.90
N SER A 195 -16.77 1.03 9.38
CA SER A 195 -17.87 1.67 8.64
C SER A 195 -18.18 0.99 7.30
N ILE A 196 -17.22 0.23 6.74
CA ILE A 196 -17.43 -0.53 5.50
C ILE A 196 -18.19 -1.86 5.70
N MET A 197 -18.44 -2.27 6.95
CA MET A 197 -19.24 -3.46 7.25
C MET A 197 -20.73 -3.19 6.95
N ASP A 198 -21.07 -3.17 5.68
CA ASP A 198 -22.41 -2.93 5.18
C ASP A 198 -22.93 -4.16 4.41
N GLN A 199 -24.15 -4.59 4.72
CA GLN A 199 -24.81 -5.71 4.04
C GLN A 199 -25.23 -5.36 2.60
N ALA A 200 -25.19 -4.08 2.22
CA ALA A 200 -25.33 -3.68 0.82
C ALA A 200 -24.08 -4.00 -0.01
N ILE A 201 -22.94 -4.18 0.66
CA ILE A 201 -21.65 -4.47 0.01
C ILE A 201 -21.25 -5.93 0.21
N PHE A 202 -21.40 -6.45 1.43
CA PHE A 202 -20.92 -7.78 1.80
C PHE A 202 -22.04 -8.66 2.36
N ARG A 203 -21.98 -9.96 2.05
CA ARG A 203 -22.74 -10.97 2.75
C ARG A 203 -22.10 -11.22 4.12
N ARG A 204 -22.88 -11.80 5.05
CA ARG A 204 -22.40 -12.10 6.40
C ARG A 204 -21.28 -13.16 6.42
N ASP A 205 -21.31 -14.11 5.51
CA ASP A 205 -20.28 -15.15 5.33
C ASP A 205 -18.98 -14.61 4.72
N GLU A 206 -18.99 -13.40 4.17
CA GLU A 206 -17.81 -12.71 3.63
C GLU A 206 -17.09 -11.87 4.68
N ILE A 207 -17.72 -11.56 5.82
CA ILE A 207 -17.13 -10.78 6.90
C ILE A 207 -16.57 -11.72 7.97
N TRP A 208 -15.27 -11.59 8.24
CA TRP A 208 -14.56 -12.41 9.21
C TRP A 208 -13.87 -11.56 10.25
N PHE A 209 -13.87 -12.03 11.49
CA PHE A 209 -13.19 -11.38 12.62
C PHE A 209 -11.96 -12.19 13.01
N ILE A 210 -10.91 -11.47 13.38
CA ILE A 210 -9.69 -12.05 13.96
C ILE A 210 -9.57 -11.51 15.36
N GLU A 211 -9.48 -12.39 16.34
CA GLU A 211 -9.38 -12.05 17.75
C GLU A 211 -8.19 -12.76 18.38
N ARG A 212 -7.47 -12.05 19.23
CA ARG A 212 -6.36 -12.59 19.99
C ARG A 212 -6.77 -12.79 21.44
N ASN A 213 -6.61 -14.00 21.97
CA ASN A 213 -6.94 -14.32 23.35
C ASN A 213 -5.81 -13.95 24.34
N ALA A 214 -6.05 -14.17 25.64
CA ALA A 214 -5.08 -13.86 26.69
C ALA A 214 -3.77 -14.68 26.58
N GLU A 215 -3.82 -15.86 25.99
CA GLU A 215 -2.68 -16.75 25.74
C GLU A 215 -1.92 -16.40 24.45
N ASN A 216 -2.27 -15.28 23.83
CA ASN A 216 -1.69 -14.80 22.56
C ASN A 216 -1.98 -15.71 21.33
N ALA A 217 -2.95 -16.58 21.42
CA ALA A 217 -3.44 -17.34 20.28
C ALA A 217 -4.50 -16.55 19.53
N SER A 218 -4.41 -16.55 18.19
CA SER A 218 -5.41 -15.91 17.33
C SER A 218 -6.47 -16.90 16.89
N SER A 219 -7.73 -16.46 16.88
CA SER A 219 -8.85 -17.19 16.33
C SER A 219 -9.52 -16.38 15.22
N ILE A 220 -10.06 -17.08 14.24
CA ILE A 220 -10.80 -16.49 13.12
C ILE A 220 -12.22 -17.06 13.08
N TYR A 221 -13.22 -16.21 12.89
CA TYR A 221 -14.61 -16.63 12.79
C TYR A 221 -15.43 -15.67 11.93
N SER A 222 -16.46 -16.21 11.26
CA SER A 222 -17.35 -15.42 10.39
C SER A 222 -18.45 -14.72 11.17
N LEU A 223 -18.91 -13.58 10.68
CA LEU A 223 -20.10 -12.87 11.16
C LEU A 223 -21.37 -13.76 11.07
N ASP A 224 -21.43 -14.73 10.14
CA ASP A 224 -22.55 -15.66 10.01
C ASP A 224 -22.76 -16.55 11.24
N ARG A 225 -21.73 -16.71 12.09
CA ARG A 225 -21.85 -17.39 13.40
C ARG A 225 -22.87 -16.73 14.33
N PHE A 226 -23.14 -15.44 14.17
CA PHE A 226 -24.03 -14.67 15.04
C PHE A 226 -25.43 -14.57 14.41
N LYS A 227 -26.43 -15.13 15.10
CA LYS A 227 -27.84 -15.13 14.66
C LYS A 227 -28.56 -13.84 15.07
N GLU A 228 -28.12 -12.71 14.56
CA GLU A 228 -28.80 -11.42 14.79
C GLU A 228 -29.76 -11.06 13.66
N ARG A 229 -30.73 -10.17 13.96
CA ARG A 229 -31.65 -9.65 12.95
C ARG A 229 -30.92 -8.78 11.92
N TYR A 230 -31.36 -8.87 10.67
CA TYR A 230 -30.78 -8.16 9.52
C TYR A 230 -30.99 -6.63 9.54
N ASP A 231 -31.77 -6.09 10.49
CA ASP A 231 -32.14 -4.68 10.60
C ASP A 231 -31.14 -3.82 11.39
N LYS A 232 -30.08 -4.41 11.94
CA LYS A 232 -29.06 -3.70 12.70
C LYS A 232 -27.90 -3.24 11.83
N VAL A 233 -27.44 -2.01 12.12
CA VAL A 233 -26.20 -1.49 11.56
C VAL A 233 -25.02 -2.29 12.11
N LEU A 234 -24.37 -3.07 11.26
CA LEU A 234 -23.31 -4.00 11.65
C LEU A 234 -22.13 -3.31 12.32
N SER A 235 -21.69 -2.18 11.75
CA SER A 235 -20.57 -1.38 12.29
C SER A 235 -20.85 -0.93 13.73
N LYS A 236 -22.07 -0.50 14.04
CA LYS A 236 -22.46 -0.12 15.39
C LYS A 236 -22.43 -1.30 16.35
N ALA A 237 -22.98 -2.44 15.95
CA ALA A 237 -23.02 -3.64 16.77
C ALA A 237 -21.60 -4.17 17.05
N TYR A 238 -20.68 -4.07 16.06
CA TYR A 238 -19.27 -4.40 16.22
C TYR A 238 -18.59 -3.49 17.25
N LEU A 239 -18.74 -2.18 17.12
CA LEU A 239 -18.14 -1.20 18.06
C LEU A 239 -18.73 -1.32 19.49
N GLU A 240 -19.96 -1.86 19.63
CA GLU A 240 -20.57 -2.22 20.92
C GLU A 240 -19.97 -3.53 21.49
N GLY A 241 -19.07 -4.21 20.78
CA GLY A 241 -18.42 -5.46 21.21
C GLY A 241 -19.26 -6.71 21.04
N ARG A 242 -20.38 -6.66 20.31
CA ARG A 242 -21.31 -7.82 20.18
C ARG A 242 -20.71 -8.98 19.42
N TYR A 243 -19.74 -8.71 18.55
CA TYR A 243 -19.08 -9.73 17.74
C TYR A 243 -17.69 -10.09 18.23
N GLY A 244 -17.22 -9.50 19.33
CA GLY A 244 -15.84 -9.64 19.78
C GLY A 244 -14.86 -8.87 18.90
N ALA A 245 -13.59 -9.26 18.91
CA ALA A 245 -12.49 -8.70 18.10
C ALA A 245 -12.34 -7.18 18.20
N ILE A 246 -12.69 -6.60 19.35
CA ILE A 246 -12.45 -5.19 19.67
C ILE A 246 -11.38 -5.07 20.75
N PRO A 247 -10.58 -3.97 20.77
CA PRO A 247 -9.63 -3.72 21.82
C PRO A 247 -10.31 -3.59 23.18
N VAL A 248 -9.78 -4.30 24.19
CA VAL A 248 -10.23 -4.18 25.58
C VAL A 248 -9.22 -3.32 26.33
N PHE A 249 -9.65 -2.16 26.81
CA PHE A 249 -8.78 -1.25 27.54
C PHE A 249 -8.87 -1.52 29.05
N SER A 250 -7.70 -1.66 29.70
CA SER A 250 -7.62 -1.60 31.15
C SER A 250 -7.64 -0.16 31.63
N THR A 251 -8.24 0.09 32.81
CA THR A 251 -8.17 1.41 33.45
C THR A 251 -6.74 1.69 33.91
N PHE A 252 -6.18 2.83 33.49
CA PHE A 252 -4.90 3.31 33.98
C PHE A 252 -5.14 4.20 35.20
N ASP A 253 -4.59 3.77 36.36
CA ASP A 253 -4.69 4.55 37.61
C ASP A 253 -3.50 5.53 37.70
N PHE A 254 -3.72 6.78 37.31
CA PHE A 254 -2.72 7.84 37.36
C PHE A 254 -2.20 8.11 38.78
N ALA A 255 -3.04 7.96 39.79
CA ALA A 255 -2.64 8.21 41.18
C ALA A 255 -1.62 7.19 41.68
N ARG A 256 -1.71 5.93 41.25
CA ARG A 256 -0.73 4.89 41.58
C ARG A 256 0.55 5.01 40.74
N ALA A 257 0.44 5.47 39.48
CA ALA A 257 1.63 5.60 38.62
C ALA A 257 2.54 6.74 39.08
N THR A 258 1.98 7.86 39.54
CA THR A 258 2.77 8.99 40.08
C THR A 258 3.42 8.70 41.41
N SER A 259 2.83 7.87 42.27
CA SER A 259 3.44 7.46 43.52
C SER A 259 4.61 6.45 43.38
N GLN A 260 4.72 5.77 42.24
CA GLN A 260 5.85 4.88 41.94
C GLN A 260 7.04 5.60 41.28
N THR A 261 6.82 6.77 40.65
CA THR A 261 7.92 7.54 40.06
C THR A 261 8.80 8.24 41.09
N ASP A 262 8.32 8.47 42.32
CA ASP A 262 9.15 9.00 43.42
C ASP A 262 10.17 7.99 43.95
N VAL A 263 9.99 6.70 43.68
CA VAL A 263 10.95 5.66 44.10
C VAL A 263 12.13 5.53 43.08
N LEU A 264 11.99 6.01 41.88
CA LEU A 264 13.04 6.01 40.86
C LEU A 264 13.92 7.28 40.88
N ALA A 265 13.54 8.29 41.66
CA ALA A 265 14.29 9.54 41.79
C ALA A 265 15.35 9.48 42.92
N GLN A 266 15.46 8.39 43.67
CA GLN A 266 16.55 8.16 44.58
C GLN A 266 17.66 7.36 43.88
N THR A 267 18.44 8.03 43.05
CA THR A 267 19.76 7.54 42.69
C THR A 267 20.63 7.58 43.96
N PRO A 268 21.24 6.50 44.40
CA PRO A 268 22.24 6.55 45.43
C PRO A 268 23.45 7.34 44.92
N ASP A 269 23.78 8.40 45.62
CA ASP A 269 24.99 9.17 45.47
C ASP A 269 26.16 8.37 46.15
N ASP A 270 26.42 7.15 45.66
CA ASP A 270 27.48 6.26 46.16
C ASP A 270 28.15 5.52 44.99
N CYS A 271 28.84 6.27 44.16
CA CYS A 271 29.89 5.76 43.28
C CYS A 271 30.93 6.86 42.96
N ARG A 272 31.35 7.58 43.99
CA ARG A 272 32.57 8.39 43.93
C ARG A 272 33.45 8.00 45.13
N ASP A 273 34.08 6.86 45.07
CA ASP A 273 35.32 6.56 45.81
C ASP A 273 35.72 5.10 45.51
N SER A 274 36.31 4.89 44.40
CA SER A 274 37.26 3.76 44.17
C SER A 274 37.89 3.90 42.75
N ALA A 275 38.59 5.02 42.60
CA ALA A 275 39.59 5.15 41.55
C ALA A 275 40.97 5.27 42.22
N GLU A 276 41.40 4.19 42.85
CA GLU A 276 42.81 4.04 43.25
C GLU A 276 43.41 2.79 42.61
N SER A 277 44.50 3.07 41.89
CA SER A 277 45.62 2.18 41.54
C SER A 277 45.34 0.93 40.69
N ILE A 278 45.44 1.11 39.37
CA ILE A 278 46.04 0.09 38.52
C ILE A 278 47.28 0.70 37.87
N SER A 279 48.44 0.36 38.46
CA SER A 279 49.78 0.58 37.94
C SER A 279 50.01 -0.30 36.72
N VAL A 280 50.34 0.34 35.61
CA VAL A 280 50.81 -0.31 34.39
C VAL A 280 52.28 -0.66 34.56
N PRO A 281 52.73 -1.91 34.32
CA PRO A 281 54.17 -2.23 34.26
C PRO A 281 54.75 -1.65 32.93
N ARG A 282 55.85 -0.92 33.08
CA ARG A 282 56.74 -0.58 31.92
C ARG A 282 57.48 -1.88 31.57
N GLU A 283 57.42 -2.29 30.37
CA GLU A 283 58.40 -3.18 29.76
C GLU A 283 59.54 -2.33 29.22
N GLU A 284 60.74 -2.64 29.77
CA GLU A 284 62.04 -2.29 29.23
C GLU A 284 62.48 -3.38 28.27
N GLU A 285 63.06 -2.97 27.17
CA GLU A 285 63.88 -3.52 26.11
C GLU A 285 63.22 -3.69 24.73
#